data_58df65417c6198dea5e47811cb630c00
#
_entry.id   58df65417c6198dea5e47811cb630c00
#
_cell.length_a   1.000
_cell.length_b   1.000
_cell.length_c   1.000
_cell.angle_alpha   90.00
_cell.angle_beta   90.00
_cell.angle_gamma   90.00
#
_symmetry.space_group_name_H-M   'P 1'
#
loop_
_entity.id
_entity.type
_entity.pdbx_description
1 polymer ?
#
loop_
_entity_poly.entity_id
_entity_poly.type
_entity_poly.pdbx_seq_one_letter_code
_entity_poly.pdbx_strand_id
1 'polypeptide(L)'
;MTKACVSTVAALVFTAVLATTTGGQSAGGPATVVVRNGPITLHALLWRPQGRGPFPAILLNHGSGRTREERERLGPYEGQAETLGPVFARHGYVFLFPFRQGVGLSADQGTSAIDLMNGELAARGLDARNALQLRLLQDRELSDAAAELVFLRGLPEVDARKVAIVAHSFGGSLTILQAEREPNLRAVVIFSGAGYSWDQSPELRARLLAAMAYIRAPAFFIHAANDYSVNPGKALDARLEQLGKPHHLKIYPPIGRTRDDGHNFPFLGVTIWEPDVFAFLDKQTRR
;
A
#
# COMPACT_ATOMS: atom_id res chain seq x y z
N MET A 1 69.59 -0.41 -45.55
CA MET A 1 69.65 -1.25 -44.34
C MET A 1 68.47 -0.75 -43.42
N THR A 2 67.30 -1.30 -43.60
CA THR A 2 66.12 -0.87 -42.89
C THR A 2 65.70 -2.02 -41.96
N LYS A 3 65.74 -1.81 -40.63
CA LYS A 3 65.31 -2.75 -39.63
C LYS A 3 63.83 -2.63 -39.45
N ALA A 4 63.08 -3.73 -39.69
CA ALA A 4 61.66 -3.87 -39.37
C ALA A 4 61.51 -4.20 -37.89
N CYS A 5 60.68 -3.40 -37.22
CA CYS A 5 60.23 -3.64 -35.82
C CYS A 5 58.93 -4.44 -35.83
N VAL A 6 58.97 -5.63 -35.31
CA VAL A 6 57.78 -6.51 -35.15
C VAL A 6 57.22 -6.25 -33.76
N SER A 7 56.01 -5.65 -33.69
CA SER A 7 55.29 -5.47 -32.45
C SER A 7 54.33 -6.66 -32.24
N THR A 8 54.62 -7.42 -31.18
CA THR A 8 53.76 -8.54 -30.72
C THR A 8 52.62 -7.99 -29.85
N VAL A 9 51.37 -8.12 -30.32
CA VAL A 9 50.16 -7.80 -29.55
C VAL A 9 49.78 -9.04 -28.77
N ALA A 10 49.88 -8.96 -27.45
CA ALA A 10 49.38 -10.01 -26.55
C ALA A 10 47.87 -9.80 -26.33
N ALA A 11 47.07 -10.73 -26.79
CA ALA A 11 45.63 -10.76 -26.53
C ALA A 11 45.38 -11.37 -25.13
N LEU A 12 44.87 -10.54 -24.22
CA LEU A 12 44.36 -10.99 -22.93
C LEU A 12 42.93 -11.58 -23.12
N VAL A 13 42.81 -12.89 -22.95
CA VAL A 13 41.52 -13.57 -22.91
C VAL A 13 40.98 -13.46 -21.49
N PHE A 14 39.96 -12.65 -21.31
CA PHE A 14 39.17 -12.60 -20.08
C PHE A 14 38.17 -13.76 -20.07
N THR A 15 38.43 -14.78 -19.28
CA THR A 15 37.50 -15.85 -19.01
C THR A 15 36.51 -15.34 -17.93
N ALA A 16 35.29 -15.00 -18.33
CA ALA A 16 34.19 -14.69 -17.40
C ALA A 16 33.72 -16.02 -16.76
N VAL A 17 34.02 -16.21 -15.48
CA VAL A 17 33.43 -17.28 -14.68
C VAL A 17 32.02 -16.86 -14.33
N LEU A 18 31.02 -17.42 -15.02
CA LEU A 18 29.61 -17.36 -14.64
C LEU A 18 29.41 -18.24 -13.39
N ALA A 19 29.36 -17.63 -12.23
CA ALA A 19 28.91 -18.31 -11.02
C ALA A 19 27.38 -18.52 -11.11
N THR A 20 26.97 -19.70 -11.50
CA THR A 20 25.56 -20.14 -11.38
C THR A 20 25.29 -20.44 -9.91
N THR A 21 24.76 -19.47 -9.18
CA THR A 21 24.16 -19.71 -7.87
C THR A 21 22.78 -20.34 -8.07
N THR A 22 22.72 -21.66 -8.11
CA THR A 22 21.49 -22.42 -7.86
C THR A 22 21.19 -22.40 -6.37
N GLY A 23 20.77 -21.26 -5.85
CA GLY A 23 20.22 -21.15 -4.51
C GLY A 23 18.74 -21.45 -4.57
N GLY A 24 18.30 -22.61 -4.09
CA GLY A 24 16.91 -22.83 -3.71
C GLY A 24 16.55 -21.80 -2.64
N GLN A 25 15.74 -20.75 -3.00
CA GLN A 25 15.20 -19.83 -2.02
C GLN A 25 14.16 -20.60 -1.20
N SER A 26 14.54 -20.93 0.04
CA SER A 26 13.58 -21.13 1.12
C SER A 26 12.67 -19.89 1.14
N ALA A 27 11.39 -20.04 1.56
CA ALA A 27 10.49 -18.90 1.79
C ALA A 27 11.13 -17.98 2.85
N GLY A 28 12.00 -17.10 2.42
CA GLY A 28 12.71 -16.13 3.25
C GLY A 28 11.71 -15.07 3.71
N GLY A 29 11.91 -14.57 4.93
CA GLY A 29 11.18 -13.41 5.45
C GLY A 29 11.26 -12.21 4.50
N PRO A 30 10.62 -11.08 4.84
CA PRO A 30 10.63 -9.88 4.01
C PRO A 30 12.05 -9.31 3.87
N ALA A 31 12.32 -8.75 2.70
CA ALA A 31 13.48 -7.89 2.53
C ALA A 31 13.13 -6.45 2.94
N THR A 32 13.97 -5.81 3.74
CA THR A 32 13.87 -4.36 3.94
C THR A 32 14.42 -3.65 2.72
N VAL A 33 13.63 -2.75 2.15
CA VAL A 33 14.01 -1.95 0.98
C VAL A 33 13.84 -0.46 1.26
N VAL A 34 14.52 0.36 0.47
CA VAL A 34 14.52 1.82 0.60
C VAL A 34 13.83 2.44 -0.59
N VAL A 35 12.87 3.33 -0.30
CA VAL A 35 12.16 4.14 -1.30
C VAL A 35 12.55 5.61 -1.10
N ARG A 36 13.00 6.27 -2.14
CA ARG A 36 13.38 7.69 -2.07
C ARG A 36 12.26 8.57 -2.60
N ASN A 37 11.90 9.59 -1.82
CA ASN A 37 10.99 10.65 -2.21
C ASN A 37 11.68 12.01 -1.99
N GLY A 38 12.42 12.49 -2.98
CA GLY A 38 13.29 13.65 -2.83
C GLY A 38 14.31 13.46 -1.69
N PRO A 39 14.32 14.34 -0.68
CA PRO A 39 15.23 14.20 0.47
C PRO A 39 14.80 13.12 1.47
N ILE A 40 13.55 12.64 1.38
CA ILE A 40 12.99 11.66 2.31
C ILE A 40 13.43 10.25 1.92
N THR A 41 13.79 9.46 2.93
CA THR A 41 14.20 8.06 2.78
C THR A 41 13.21 7.17 3.51
N LEU A 42 12.23 6.64 2.78
CA LEU A 42 11.25 5.72 3.35
C LEU A 42 11.78 4.29 3.34
N HIS A 43 11.39 3.51 4.32
CA HIS A 43 11.67 2.09 4.39
C HIS A 43 10.39 1.29 4.12
N ALA A 44 10.54 0.12 3.54
CA ALA A 44 9.44 -0.79 3.27
C ALA A 44 9.87 -2.24 3.49
N LEU A 45 8.90 -3.10 3.79
CA LEU A 45 9.06 -4.53 3.78
C LEU A 45 8.53 -5.09 2.46
N LEU A 46 9.35 -5.93 1.81
CA LEU A 46 9.05 -6.49 0.50
C LEU A 46 9.04 -8.01 0.57
N TRP A 47 7.88 -8.60 0.31
CA TRP A 47 7.72 -10.05 0.12
C TRP A 47 7.71 -10.41 -1.35
N ARG A 48 8.32 -11.54 -1.67
CA ARG A 48 8.38 -12.08 -3.03
C ARG A 48 7.72 -13.44 -3.09
N PRO A 49 6.90 -13.72 -4.11
CA PRO A 49 6.39 -15.06 -4.34
C PRO A 49 7.51 -15.99 -4.78
N GLN A 50 7.27 -17.29 -4.66
CA GLN A 50 8.17 -18.30 -5.23
C GLN A 50 8.03 -18.37 -6.76
N GLY A 51 9.10 -18.77 -7.43
CA GLY A 51 9.13 -18.97 -8.88
C GLY A 51 9.85 -17.89 -9.65
N ARG A 52 9.59 -17.85 -10.96
CA ARG A 52 10.20 -16.88 -11.88
C ARG A 52 9.15 -15.85 -12.29
N GLY A 53 9.48 -14.56 -12.07
CA GLY A 53 8.67 -13.43 -12.53
C GLY A 53 8.68 -13.21 -14.06
N PRO A 54 8.12 -12.10 -14.55
CA PRO A 54 7.56 -11.02 -13.72
C PRO A 54 6.19 -11.37 -13.10
N PHE A 55 6.00 -10.93 -11.87
CA PHE A 55 4.79 -11.18 -11.09
C PHE A 55 3.85 -9.96 -11.07
N PRO A 56 2.54 -10.15 -10.86
CA PRO A 56 1.68 -9.06 -10.43
C PRO A 56 2.12 -8.56 -9.05
N ALA A 57 1.83 -7.30 -8.74
CA ALA A 57 2.28 -6.70 -7.50
C ALA A 57 1.19 -5.92 -6.77
N ILE A 58 1.34 -5.86 -5.45
CA ILE A 58 0.47 -5.13 -4.54
C ILE A 58 1.29 -4.09 -3.78
N LEU A 59 0.88 -2.83 -3.86
CA LEU A 59 1.26 -1.78 -2.93
C LEU A 59 0.25 -1.76 -1.78
N LEU A 60 0.70 -1.76 -0.53
CA LEU A 60 -0.18 -1.54 0.60
C LEU A 60 -0.12 -0.08 1.07
N ASN A 61 -1.27 0.58 1.14
CA ASN A 61 -1.43 1.84 1.84
C ASN A 61 -1.99 1.57 3.25
N HIS A 62 -1.12 1.60 4.27
CA HIS A 62 -1.50 1.34 5.65
C HIS A 62 -2.35 2.46 6.27
N GLY A 63 -2.99 2.22 7.41
CA GLY A 63 -3.75 3.19 8.20
C GLY A 63 -2.90 4.39 8.63
N SER A 64 -3.46 5.30 9.45
CA SER A 64 -2.75 6.51 9.93
C SER A 64 -1.50 6.23 10.79
N GLY A 65 -1.32 4.99 11.17
CA GLY A 65 -0.32 4.56 12.11
C GLY A 65 -0.86 4.55 13.55
N ARG A 66 0.00 4.19 14.47
CA ARG A 66 -0.30 4.18 15.90
C ARG A 66 0.31 5.41 16.55
N THR A 67 -0.39 5.98 17.52
CA THR A 67 0.19 6.97 18.41
C THR A 67 1.39 6.38 19.17
N ARG A 68 2.20 7.22 19.81
CA ARG A 68 3.30 6.73 20.64
C ARG A 68 2.83 5.78 21.75
N GLU A 69 1.76 6.16 22.46
CA GLU A 69 1.12 5.32 23.49
C GLU A 69 0.63 3.97 22.93
N GLU A 70 -0.01 3.99 21.77
CA GLU A 70 -0.48 2.76 21.13
C GLU A 70 0.69 1.85 20.73
N ARG A 71 1.82 2.40 20.27
CA ARG A 71 3.02 1.60 19.98
C ARG A 71 3.60 0.95 21.20
N GLU A 72 3.65 1.68 22.30
CA GLU A 72 4.14 1.15 23.59
C GLU A 72 3.26 -0.01 24.10
N ARG A 73 1.95 0.09 23.91
CA ARG A 73 0.96 -0.90 24.36
C ARG A 73 0.80 -2.09 23.41
N LEU A 74 0.78 -1.86 22.09
CA LEU A 74 0.39 -2.84 21.07
C LEU A 74 1.60 -3.42 20.29
N GLY A 75 2.81 -2.97 20.62
CA GLY A 75 4.03 -3.39 19.94
C GLY A 75 4.28 -2.68 18.60
N PRO A 76 5.31 -3.11 17.88
CA PRO A 76 5.75 -2.46 16.64
C PRO A 76 4.69 -2.54 15.54
N TYR A 77 4.74 -1.55 14.64
CA TYR A 77 3.78 -1.44 13.53
C TYR A 77 4.02 -2.51 12.46
N GLU A 78 5.21 -3.06 12.41
CA GLU A 78 5.67 -4.08 11.47
C GLU A 78 4.85 -5.38 11.54
N GLY A 79 4.25 -5.71 12.69
CA GLY A 79 3.37 -6.87 12.84
C GLY A 79 2.17 -6.91 11.87
N GLN A 80 1.71 -5.74 11.41
CA GLN A 80 0.69 -5.68 10.36
C GLN A 80 1.23 -6.15 9.00
N ALA A 81 2.46 -5.76 8.69
CA ALA A 81 3.14 -6.19 7.48
C ALA A 81 3.41 -7.69 7.50
N GLU A 82 3.86 -8.23 8.63
CA GLU A 82 4.12 -9.66 8.85
C GLU A 82 2.85 -10.50 8.76
N THR A 83 1.70 -9.94 9.11
CA THR A 83 0.40 -10.61 8.95
C THR A 83 0.00 -10.72 7.48
N LEU A 84 0.17 -9.66 6.69
CA LEU A 84 -0.33 -9.60 5.31
C LEU A 84 0.68 -10.10 4.28
N GLY A 85 1.96 -9.81 4.44
CA GLY A 85 2.99 -10.10 3.44
C GLY A 85 3.03 -11.55 2.97
N PRO A 86 3.07 -12.53 3.90
CA PRO A 86 3.04 -13.95 3.52
C PRO A 86 1.76 -14.36 2.79
N VAL A 87 0.63 -13.70 3.10
CA VAL A 87 -0.67 -13.98 2.45
C VAL A 87 -0.60 -13.62 0.97
N PHE A 88 -0.15 -12.41 0.64
CA PHE A 88 -0.03 -11.97 -0.75
C PHE A 88 1.06 -12.73 -1.51
N ALA A 89 2.20 -13.00 -0.86
CA ALA A 89 3.30 -13.74 -1.49
C ALA A 89 2.90 -15.18 -1.86
N ARG A 90 2.16 -15.92 -0.98
CA ARG A 90 1.70 -17.28 -1.30
C ARG A 90 0.67 -17.29 -2.43
N HIS A 91 -0.06 -16.19 -2.64
CA HIS A 91 -0.96 -16.00 -3.78
C HIS A 91 -0.25 -15.49 -5.04
N GLY A 92 1.10 -15.46 -5.06
CA GLY A 92 1.88 -15.13 -6.24
C GLY A 92 1.99 -13.65 -6.56
N TYR A 93 1.84 -12.78 -5.57
CA TYR A 93 2.04 -11.34 -5.70
C TYR A 93 3.36 -10.90 -5.05
N VAL A 94 4.12 -10.04 -5.72
CA VAL A 94 5.09 -9.19 -5.02
C VAL A 94 4.31 -8.23 -4.15
N PHE A 95 4.63 -8.16 -2.86
CA PHE A 95 3.90 -7.35 -1.90
C PHE A 95 4.84 -6.36 -1.22
N LEU A 96 4.55 -5.08 -1.39
CA LEU A 96 5.28 -3.98 -0.76
C LEU A 96 4.43 -3.37 0.35
N PHE A 97 4.96 -3.37 1.57
CA PHE A 97 4.40 -2.69 2.73
C PHE A 97 5.34 -1.54 3.10
N PRO A 98 5.13 -0.33 2.57
CA PRO A 98 5.94 0.81 2.96
C PRO A 98 5.51 1.37 4.31
N PHE A 99 6.45 2.06 4.97
CA PHE A 99 6.20 2.85 6.17
C PHE A 99 6.32 4.31 5.80
N ARG A 100 5.22 5.04 5.83
CA ARG A 100 5.23 6.50 5.54
C ARG A 100 5.98 7.26 6.63
N GLN A 101 6.29 8.52 6.36
CA GLN A 101 7.05 9.40 7.27
C GLN A 101 6.53 9.33 8.71
N GLY A 102 7.44 9.12 9.66
CA GLY A 102 7.14 9.04 11.08
C GLY A 102 6.51 7.73 11.57
N VAL A 103 6.44 6.69 10.70
CA VAL A 103 5.80 5.40 11.03
C VAL A 103 6.79 4.24 10.87
N GLY A 104 6.76 3.27 11.81
CA GLY A 104 7.52 2.02 11.73
C GLY A 104 9.00 2.23 11.42
N LEU A 105 9.51 1.56 10.41
CA LEU A 105 10.91 1.67 9.97
C LEU A 105 11.30 3.05 9.40
N SER A 106 10.33 3.93 9.14
CA SER A 106 10.55 5.33 8.71
C SER A 106 10.25 6.34 9.82
N ALA A 107 10.30 5.92 11.09
CA ALA A 107 9.97 6.78 12.24
C ALA A 107 10.91 7.99 12.39
N ASP A 108 12.12 7.90 11.87
CA ASP A 108 13.14 8.96 11.85
C ASP A 108 12.93 10.00 10.73
N GLN A 109 12.00 9.75 9.81
CA GLN A 109 11.76 10.60 8.63
C GLN A 109 10.71 11.71 8.87
N GLY A 110 10.51 12.09 10.12
CA GLY A 110 9.60 13.17 10.51
C GLY A 110 8.50 12.74 11.48
N THR A 111 7.53 13.61 11.70
CA THR A 111 6.39 13.34 12.58
C THR A 111 5.28 12.61 11.83
N SER A 112 4.73 11.56 12.42
CA SER A 112 3.65 10.78 11.81
C SER A 112 2.37 11.60 11.60
N ALA A 113 1.57 11.22 10.59
CA ALA A 113 0.28 11.89 10.34
C ALA A 113 -0.64 11.85 11.56
N ILE A 114 -0.67 10.73 12.30
CA ILE A 114 -1.52 10.61 13.49
C ILE A 114 -1.08 11.55 14.61
N ASP A 115 0.22 11.68 14.84
CA ASP A 115 0.74 12.57 15.89
C ASP A 115 0.51 14.05 15.53
N LEU A 116 0.68 14.41 14.24
CA LEU A 116 0.34 15.76 13.74
C LEU A 116 -1.16 16.07 13.90
N MET A 117 -2.03 15.11 13.53
CA MET A 117 -3.48 15.28 13.66
C MET A 117 -3.94 15.37 15.11
N ASN A 118 -3.33 14.60 16.02
CA ASN A 118 -3.66 14.65 17.44
C ASN A 118 -3.16 15.96 18.09
N GLY A 119 -1.97 16.42 17.71
CA GLY A 119 -1.47 17.74 18.13
C GLY A 119 -2.41 18.87 17.69
N GLU A 120 -2.87 18.81 16.45
CA GLU A 120 -3.82 19.79 15.91
C GLU A 120 -5.19 19.74 16.59
N LEU A 121 -5.70 18.54 16.87
CA LEU A 121 -6.93 18.33 17.63
C LEU A 121 -6.85 18.98 19.03
N ALA A 122 -5.75 18.73 19.71
CA ALA A 122 -5.52 19.27 21.05
C ALA A 122 -5.38 20.82 21.07
N ALA A 123 -4.73 21.37 20.04
CA ALA A 123 -4.44 22.80 19.98
C ALA A 123 -5.61 23.62 19.44
N ARG A 124 -6.34 23.12 18.40
CA ARG A 124 -7.29 23.92 17.63
C ARG A 124 -8.64 23.22 17.36
N GLY A 125 -8.84 22.02 17.90
CA GLY A 125 -10.11 21.29 17.83
C GLY A 125 -10.32 20.49 16.54
N LEU A 126 -11.51 19.89 16.43
CA LEU A 126 -11.82 18.87 15.42
C LEU A 126 -11.75 19.39 13.99
N ASP A 127 -12.28 20.58 13.71
CA ASP A 127 -12.30 21.14 12.35
C ASP A 127 -10.87 21.36 11.82
N ALA A 128 -10.00 21.91 12.66
CA ALA A 128 -8.59 22.11 12.31
C ALA A 128 -7.87 20.77 12.07
N ARG A 129 -8.12 19.78 12.93
CA ARG A 129 -7.62 18.40 12.75
C ARG A 129 -8.09 17.79 11.42
N ASN A 130 -9.37 17.95 11.06
CA ASN A 130 -9.92 17.41 9.82
C ASN A 130 -9.35 18.13 8.59
N ALA A 131 -9.20 19.44 8.64
CA ALA A 131 -8.54 20.23 7.60
C ALA A 131 -7.07 19.81 7.42
N LEU A 132 -6.33 19.56 8.52
CA LEU A 132 -4.97 19.04 8.46
C LEU A 132 -4.93 17.65 7.84
N GLN A 133 -5.83 16.74 8.23
CA GLN A 133 -5.92 15.40 7.63
C GLN A 133 -6.05 15.47 6.11
N LEU A 134 -6.94 16.33 5.61
CA LEU A 134 -7.16 16.48 4.17
C LEU A 134 -5.91 17.02 3.46
N ARG A 135 -5.23 18.01 4.03
CA ARG A 135 -3.96 18.53 3.48
C ARG A 135 -2.89 17.44 3.44
N LEU A 136 -2.67 16.71 4.55
CA LEU A 136 -1.68 15.62 4.60
C LEU A 136 -1.96 14.58 3.52
N LEU A 137 -3.21 14.15 3.36
CA LEU A 137 -3.62 13.19 2.34
C LEU A 137 -3.34 13.67 0.91
N GLN A 138 -3.55 14.96 0.62
CA GLN A 138 -3.41 15.51 -0.73
C GLN A 138 -1.96 15.86 -1.12
N ASP A 139 -1.11 16.10 -0.13
CA ASP A 139 0.24 16.59 -0.32
C ASP A 139 1.27 15.51 0.07
N ARG A 140 1.69 15.49 1.33
CA ARG A 140 2.79 14.68 1.84
C ARG A 140 2.56 13.17 1.63
N GLU A 141 1.43 12.67 2.11
CA GLU A 141 1.14 11.23 2.06
C GLU A 141 0.97 10.74 0.61
N LEU A 142 0.36 11.58 -0.24
CA LEU A 142 0.21 11.24 -1.66
C LEU A 142 1.53 11.28 -2.42
N SER A 143 2.45 12.18 -2.05
CA SER A 143 3.81 12.21 -2.59
C SER A 143 4.58 10.94 -2.23
N ASP A 144 4.52 10.50 -0.95
CA ASP A 144 5.14 9.26 -0.50
C ASP A 144 4.56 8.06 -1.25
N ALA A 145 3.22 7.93 -1.31
CA ALA A 145 2.55 6.83 -2.00
C ALA A 145 2.86 6.78 -3.51
N ALA A 146 3.06 7.93 -4.15
CA ALA A 146 3.48 7.99 -5.56
C ALA A 146 4.91 7.46 -5.74
N ALA A 147 5.84 7.84 -4.87
CA ALA A 147 7.22 7.35 -4.91
C ALA A 147 7.29 5.83 -4.65
N GLU A 148 6.49 5.33 -3.71
CA GLU A 148 6.36 3.90 -3.39
C GLU A 148 5.83 3.09 -4.59
N LEU A 149 4.84 3.62 -5.30
CA LEU A 149 4.30 2.98 -6.51
C LEU A 149 5.31 2.97 -7.66
N VAL A 150 6.05 4.06 -7.85
CA VAL A 150 7.15 4.13 -8.84
C VAL A 150 8.23 3.12 -8.51
N PHE A 151 8.65 3.04 -7.25
CA PHE A 151 9.61 2.04 -6.78
C PHE A 151 9.13 0.62 -7.07
N LEU A 152 7.90 0.27 -6.68
CA LEU A 152 7.34 -1.08 -6.89
C LEU A 152 7.31 -1.45 -8.37
N ARG A 153 6.85 -0.55 -9.24
CA ARG A 153 6.82 -0.76 -10.69
C ARG A 153 8.21 -0.90 -11.32
N GLY A 154 9.24 -0.34 -10.69
CA GLY A 154 10.64 -0.40 -11.16
C GLY A 154 11.37 -1.69 -10.79
N LEU A 155 10.79 -2.56 -9.96
CA LEU A 155 11.42 -3.82 -9.58
C LEU A 155 11.45 -4.80 -10.76
N PRO A 156 12.59 -5.45 -11.06
CA PRO A 156 12.75 -6.32 -12.22
C PRO A 156 11.83 -7.56 -12.18
N GLU A 157 11.44 -8.00 -10.98
CA GLU A 157 10.53 -9.12 -10.78
C GLU A 157 9.05 -8.74 -10.88
N VAL A 158 8.69 -7.46 -11.10
CA VAL A 158 7.31 -6.97 -11.17
C VAL A 158 6.88 -6.72 -12.61
N ASP A 159 5.69 -7.22 -12.99
CA ASP A 159 5.01 -6.73 -14.20
C ASP A 159 4.35 -5.37 -13.86
N ALA A 160 4.99 -4.28 -14.26
CA ALA A 160 4.55 -2.92 -13.99
C ALA A 160 3.12 -2.60 -14.48
N ARG A 161 2.58 -3.41 -15.42
CA ARG A 161 1.21 -3.29 -15.92
C ARG A 161 0.18 -4.02 -15.06
N LYS A 162 0.63 -4.83 -14.09
CA LYS A 162 -0.19 -5.69 -13.24
C LYS A 162 -0.08 -5.32 -11.76
N VAL A 163 -0.18 -4.02 -11.49
CA VAL A 163 -0.08 -3.48 -10.12
C VAL A 163 -1.46 -3.07 -9.62
N ALA A 164 -1.80 -3.51 -8.40
CA ALA A 164 -2.99 -3.10 -7.68
C ALA A 164 -2.59 -2.51 -6.32
N ILE A 165 -3.53 -1.81 -5.67
CA ILE A 165 -3.34 -1.26 -4.32
C ILE A 165 -4.32 -1.93 -3.38
N VAL A 166 -3.82 -2.35 -2.22
CA VAL A 166 -4.63 -2.76 -1.07
C VAL A 166 -4.45 -1.72 0.02
N ALA A 167 -5.51 -1.37 0.72
CA ALA A 167 -5.45 -0.27 1.66
C ALA A 167 -6.28 -0.50 2.91
N HIS A 168 -5.90 0.16 4.00
CA HIS A 168 -6.62 0.15 5.26
C HIS A 168 -6.85 1.57 5.79
N SER A 169 -8.08 1.86 6.25
CA SER A 169 -8.41 3.05 7.04
C SER A 169 -8.01 4.38 6.35
N PHE A 170 -7.11 5.15 6.95
CA PHE A 170 -6.51 6.37 6.38
C PHE A 170 -5.85 6.09 5.01
N GLY A 171 -5.17 4.94 4.88
CA GLY A 171 -4.61 4.49 3.61
C GLY A 171 -5.67 4.24 2.54
N GLY A 172 -6.91 3.89 2.93
CA GLY A 172 -8.04 3.81 2.01
C GLY A 172 -8.41 5.16 1.41
N SER A 173 -8.45 6.21 2.22
CA SER A 173 -8.64 7.59 1.72
C SER A 173 -7.49 8.02 0.80
N LEU A 174 -6.26 7.70 1.17
CA LEU A 174 -5.07 7.95 0.36
C LEU A 174 -5.14 7.23 -0.98
N THR A 175 -5.56 5.95 -0.97
CA THR A 175 -5.66 5.12 -2.20
C THR A 175 -6.68 5.69 -3.19
N ILE A 176 -7.78 6.24 -2.72
CA ILE A 176 -8.75 6.93 -3.57
C ILE A 176 -8.09 8.12 -4.30
N LEU A 177 -7.35 8.95 -3.57
CA LEU A 177 -6.65 10.11 -4.14
C LEU A 177 -5.47 9.71 -5.04
N GLN A 178 -4.80 8.61 -4.73
CA GLN A 178 -3.76 8.03 -5.57
C GLN A 178 -4.34 7.46 -6.88
N ALA A 179 -5.42 6.67 -6.78
CA ALA A 179 -6.08 6.08 -7.94
C ALA A 179 -6.71 7.11 -8.91
N GLU A 180 -7.11 8.27 -8.40
CA GLU A 180 -7.53 9.42 -9.21
C GLU A 180 -6.44 9.87 -10.18
N ARG A 181 -5.16 9.75 -9.80
CA ARG A 181 -3.98 10.19 -10.56
C ARG A 181 -3.30 9.05 -11.31
N GLU A 182 -3.66 7.79 -11.02
CA GLU A 182 -3.00 6.58 -11.52
C GLU A 182 -3.94 5.75 -12.43
N PRO A 183 -4.12 6.13 -13.69
CA PRO A 183 -5.08 5.50 -14.60
C PRO A 183 -4.74 4.04 -14.95
N ASN A 184 -3.50 3.61 -14.70
CA ASN A 184 -2.98 2.28 -15.06
C ASN A 184 -3.00 1.27 -13.89
N LEU A 185 -3.64 1.60 -12.76
CA LEU A 185 -3.88 0.62 -11.71
C LEU A 185 -4.86 -0.45 -12.19
N ARG A 186 -4.59 -1.70 -11.83
CA ARG A 186 -5.43 -2.84 -12.22
C ARG A 186 -6.63 -3.01 -11.30
N ALA A 187 -6.47 -2.68 -10.01
CA ALA A 187 -7.53 -2.73 -9.02
C ALA A 187 -7.17 -1.91 -7.78
N VAL A 188 -8.16 -1.56 -6.98
CA VAL A 188 -8.00 -1.08 -5.61
C VAL A 188 -8.90 -1.89 -4.67
N VAL A 189 -8.35 -2.35 -3.53
CA VAL A 189 -9.09 -3.01 -2.46
C VAL A 189 -8.95 -2.17 -1.20
N ILE A 190 -10.05 -1.72 -0.64
CA ILE A 190 -10.07 -0.75 0.46
C ILE A 190 -10.82 -1.33 1.65
N PHE A 191 -10.06 -1.69 2.68
CA PHE A 191 -10.58 -2.14 3.97
C PHE A 191 -10.81 -0.95 4.89
N SER A 192 -12.00 -0.81 5.44
CA SER A 192 -12.34 0.17 6.48
C SER A 192 -12.00 1.63 6.10
N GLY A 193 -11.96 1.92 4.79
CA GLY A 193 -11.52 3.21 4.27
C GLY A 193 -12.35 4.37 4.82
N ALA A 194 -11.68 5.38 5.41
CA ALA A 194 -12.30 6.54 6.06
C ALA A 194 -13.26 6.20 7.22
N GLY A 195 -13.32 4.95 7.71
CA GLY A 195 -14.29 4.48 8.69
C GLY A 195 -14.38 5.35 9.95
N TYR A 196 -13.26 5.85 10.45
CA TYR A 196 -13.21 6.75 11.61
C TYR A 196 -13.58 8.21 11.26
N SER A 197 -13.13 8.70 10.10
CA SER A 197 -13.18 10.13 9.77
C SER A 197 -14.44 10.54 8.96
N TRP A 198 -15.13 9.60 8.34
CA TRP A 198 -16.19 9.85 7.39
C TRP A 198 -17.33 10.69 7.96
N ASP A 199 -17.84 10.29 9.12
CA ASP A 199 -18.99 10.95 9.73
C ASP A 199 -18.63 12.29 10.38
N GLN A 200 -17.33 12.56 10.57
CA GLN A 200 -16.81 13.75 11.25
C GLN A 200 -16.23 14.82 10.31
N SER A 201 -16.00 14.48 9.01
CA SER A 201 -15.36 15.39 8.05
C SER A 201 -16.14 15.48 6.74
N PRO A 202 -17.06 16.46 6.62
CA PRO A 202 -17.80 16.73 5.39
C PRO A 202 -16.89 17.02 4.19
N GLU A 203 -15.78 17.72 4.39
CA GLU A 203 -14.82 18.09 3.34
C GLU A 203 -14.09 16.84 2.82
N LEU A 204 -13.68 15.92 3.70
CA LEU A 204 -13.08 14.66 3.29
C LEU A 204 -14.09 13.83 2.47
N ARG A 205 -15.34 13.73 2.94
CA ARG A 205 -16.39 13.03 2.17
C ARG A 205 -16.57 13.60 0.78
N ALA A 206 -16.74 14.92 0.68
CA ALA A 206 -16.91 15.62 -0.59
C ALA A 206 -15.72 15.36 -1.52
N ARG A 207 -14.50 15.45 -0.98
CA ARG A 207 -13.26 15.24 -1.75
C ARG A 207 -13.15 13.81 -2.27
N LEU A 208 -13.43 12.80 -1.44
CA LEU A 208 -13.35 11.39 -1.85
C LEU A 208 -14.45 11.05 -2.87
N LEU A 209 -15.68 11.54 -2.69
CA LEU A 209 -16.77 11.34 -3.67
C LEU A 209 -16.47 12.00 -5.02
N ALA A 210 -15.82 13.18 -5.02
CA ALA A 210 -15.40 13.84 -6.25
C ALA A 210 -14.32 13.02 -7.00
N ALA A 211 -13.37 12.44 -6.27
CA ALA A 211 -12.30 11.62 -6.85
C ALA A 211 -12.85 10.40 -7.62
N MET A 212 -14.00 9.84 -7.21
CA MET A 212 -14.59 8.67 -7.88
C MET A 212 -14.83 8.91 -9.38
N ALA A 213 -15.04 10.15 -9.81
CA ALA A 213 -15.24 10.48 -11.22
C ALA A 213 -14.02 10.14 -12.09
N TYR A 214 -12.81 10.14 -11.51
CA TYR A 214 -11.56 10.00 -12.24
C TYR A 214 -10.91 8.62 -12.08
N ILE A 215 -11.28 7.83 -11.08
CA ILE A 215 -10.77 6.48 -10.87
C ILE A 215 -11.19 5.58 -12.03
N ARG A 216 -10.23 4.88 -12.64
CA ARG A 216 -10.44 3.92 -13.72
C ARG A 216 -10.35 2.48 -13.25
N ALA A 217 -9.59 2.24 -12.19
CA ALA A 217 -9.40 0.91 -11.62
C ALA A 217 -10.72 0.38 -11.01
N PRO A 218 -11.08 -0.88 -11.23
CA PRO A 218 -12.12 -1.55 -10.46
C PRO A 218 -11.84 -1.41 -8.95
N ALA A 219 -12.88 -1.09 -8.17
CA ALA A 219 -12.75 -0.87 -6.72
C ALA A 219 -13.53 -1.93 -5.92
N PHE A 220 -12.92 -2.42 -4.85
CA PHE A 220 -13.55 -3.30 -3.90
C PHE A 220 -13.50 -2.70 -2.49
N PHE A 221 -14.64 -2.29 -1.97
CA PHE A 221 -14.79 -1.75 -0.62
C PHE A 221 -15.17 -2.85 0.35
N ILE A 222 -14.47 -2.92 1.48
CA ILE A 222 -14.64 -3.98 2.48
C ILE A 222 -14.74 -3.37 3.87
N HIS A 223 -15.76 -3.77 4.63
CA HIS A 223 -15.93 -3.44 6.04
C HIS A 223 -16.38 -4.68 6.83
N ALA A 224 -16.07 -4.74 8.12
CA ALA A 224 -16.86 -5.55 9.06
C ALA A 224 -18.04 -4.71 9.58
N ALA A 225 -19.15 -5.36 9.91
CA ALA A 225 -20.37 -4.66 10.33
C ALA A 225 -20.22 -3.86 11.63
N ASN A 226 -19.23 -4.20 12.46
CA ASN A 226 -18.86 -3.48 13.67
C ASN A 226 -17.68 -2.52 13.52
N ASP A 227 -17.32 -2.10 12.30
CA ASP A 227 -16.40 -0.99 12.06
C ASP A 227 -16.92 0.32 12.69
N TYR A 228 -16.11 1.35 12.83
CA TYR A 228 -16.51 2.68 13.29
C TYR A 228 -17.66 3.24 12.44
N SER A 229 -17.58 3.08 11.12
CA SER A 229 -18.64 3.38 10.17
C SER A 229 -18.48 2.56 8.89
N VAL A 230 -19.57 2.01 8.39
CA VAL A 230 -19.66 1.36 7.07
C VAL A 230 -20.18 2.32 6.00
N ASN A 231 -20.54 3.53 6.38
CA ASN A 231 -21.10 4.55 5.48
C ASN A 231 -20.12 4.94 4.35
N PRO A 232 -18.80 5.06 4.57
CA PRO A 232 -17.89 5.40 3.49
C PRO A 232 -17.92 4.38 2.37
N GLY A 233 -17.88 3.07 2.69
CA GLY A 233 -17.96 2.01 1.68
C GLY A 233 -19.26 2.09 0.89
N LYS A 234 -20.40 2.25 1.57
CA LYS A 234 -21.73 2.38 0.92
C LYS A 234 -21.81 3.60 0.00
N ALA A 235 -21.33 4.76 0.45
CA ALA A 235 -21.42 5.99 -0.32
C ALA A 235 -20.49 5.99 -1.54
N LEU A 236 -19.28 5.47 -1.39
CA LEU A 236 -18.29 5.37 -2.47
C LEU A 236 -18.71 4.34 -3.54
N ASP A 237 -19.24 3.20 -3.10
CA ASP A 237 -19.79 2.16 -3.96
C ASP A 237 -20.97 2.69 -4.78
N ALA A 238 -21.97 3.30 -4.13
CA ALA A 238 -23.12 3.93 -4.79
C ALA A 238 -22.69 5.04 -5.77
N ARG A 239 -21.61 5.76 -5.45
CA ARG A 239 -21.07 6.78 -6.37
C ARG A 239 -20.46 6.17 -7.63
N LEU A 240 -19.73 5.06 -7.52
CA LEU A 240 -19.21 4.34 -8.68
C LEU A 240 -20.33 3.71 -9.52
N GLU A 241 -21.38 3.19 -8.87
CA GLU A 241 -22.57 2.71 -9.56
C GLU A 241 -23.22 3.80 -10.41
N GLN A 242 -23.47 4.97 -9.86
CA GLN A 242 -24.00 6.15 -10.57
C GLN A 242 -23.13 6.55 -11.77
N LEU A 243 -21.82 6.33 -11.69
CA LEU A 243 -20.85 6.64 -12.74
C LEU A 243 -20.66 5.49 -13.75
N GLY A 244 -21.36 4.37 -13.57
CA GLY A 244 -21.22 3.19 -14.43
C GLY A 244 -19.83 2.56 -14.38
N LYS A 245 -19.10 2.68 -13.27
CA LYS A 245 -17.73 2.17 -13.14
C LYS A 245 -17.71 0.82 -12.41
N PRO A 246 -16.72 -0.05 -12.70
CA PRO A 246 -16.61 -1.34 -12.02
C PRO A 246 -16.35 -1.17 -10.52
N HIS A 247 -17.22 -1.70 -9.71
CA HIS A 247 -17.14 -1.62 -8.26
C HIS A 247 -17.68 -2.88 -7.58
N HIS A 248 -17.34 -3.06 -6.31
CA HIS A 248 -17.88 -4.10 -5.44
C HIS A 248 -17.83 -3.62 -3.99
N LEU A 249 -18.87 -3.89 -3.22
CA LEU A 249 -18.93 -3.66 -1.79
C LEU A 249 -19.26 -4.96 -1.08
N LYS A 250 -18.49 -5.28 -0.03
CA LYS A 250 -18.83 -6.38 0.89
C LYS A 250 -18.70 -5.92 2.33
N ILE A 251 -19.80 -6.05 3.06
CA ILE A 251 -19.84 -5.84 4.51
C ILE A 251 -19.94 -7.22 5.16
N TYR A 252 -18.87 -7.62 5.81
CA TYR A 252 -18.79 -8.90 6.53
C TYR A 252 -19.50 -8.82 7.88
N PRO A 253 -19.90 -9.95 8.46
CA PRO A 253 -20.38 -10.00 9.83
C PRO A 253 -19.38 -9.34 10.81
N PRO A 254 -19.84 -8.97 12.02
CA PRO A 254 -18.95 -8.46 13.05
C PRO A 254 -17.79 -9.41 13.34
N ILE A 255 -16.60 -8.86 13.56
CA ILE A 255 -15.44 -9.62 14.02
C ILE A 255 -15.00 -9.12 15.40
N GLY A 256 -14.57 -10.04 16.27
CA GLY A 256 -14.22 -9.68 17.64
C GLY A 256 -15.40 -9.13 18.44
N ARG A 257 -15.13 -8.18 19.34
CA ARG A 257 -16.13 -7.64 20.27
C ARG A 257 -16.28 -6.13 20.22
N THR A 258 -15.32 -5.44 19.64
CA THR A 258 -15.22 -3.98 19.65
C THR A 258 -15.31 -3.38 18.26
N ARG A 259 -15.49 -2.07 18.18
CA ARG A 259 -15.40 -1.33 16.91
C ARG A 259 -13.97 -1.34 16.37
N ASP A 260 -12.97 -1.34 17.26
CA ASP A 260 -11.56 -1.49 16.90
C ASP A 260 -11.29 -2.82 16.20
N ASP A 261 -11.88 -3.93 16.72
CA ASP A 261 -11.76 -5.22 16.06
C ASP A 261 -12.35 -5.19 14.65
N GLY A 262 -13.54 -4.61 14.50
CA GLY A 262 -14.17 -4.42 13.20
C GLY A 262 -13.36 -3.58 12.25
N HIS A 263 -12.77 -2.50 12.75
CA HIS A 263 -11.90 -1.61 11.97
C HIS A 263 -10.61 -2.31 11.52
N ASN A 264 -10.05 -3.17 12.37
CA ASN A 264 -8.85 -3.96 12.09
C ASN A 264 -9.13 -5.29 11.38
N PHE A 265 -10.29 -5.41 10.72
CA PHE A 265 -10.69 -6.59 9.97
C PHE A 265 -9.63 -7.12 8.97
N PRO A 266 -8.85 -6.31 8.24
CA PRO A 266 -7.83 -6.82 7.33
C PRO A 266 -6.78 -7.70 8.02
N PHE A 267 -6.50 -7.45 9.30
CA PHE A 267 -5.49 -8.19 10.06
C PHE A 267 -6.10 -9.34 10.89
N LEU A 268 -7.30 -9.14 11.42
CA LEU A 268 -7.98 -10.11 12.29
C LEU A 268 -8.81 -11.14 11.50
N GLY A 269 -9.26 -10.80 10.31
CA GLY A 269 -10.18 -11.58 9.49
C GLY A 269 -9.56 -12.17 8.22
N VAL A 270 -8.23 -12.39 8.17
CA VAL A 270 -7.52 -12.85 6.96
C VAL A 270 -8.21 -14.05 6.32
N THR A 271 -8.49 -15.11 7.07
CA THR A 271 -9.12 -16.33 6.56
C THR A 271 -10.55 -16.13 6.07
N ILE A 272 -11.20 -15.04 6.48
CA ILE A 272 -12.58 -14.69 6.10
C ILE A 272 -12.61 -13.96 4.77
N TRP A 273 -11.76 -12.93 4.59
CA TRP A 273 -11.76 -12.09 3.39
C TRP A 273 -10.87 -12.63 2.25
N GLU A 274 -9.89 -13.47 2.57
CA GLU A 274 -8.89 -13.96 1.63
C GLU A 274 -9.49 -14.52 0.32
N PRO A 275 -10.50 -15.43 0.33
CA PRO A 275 -11.05 -15.98 -0.89
C PRO A 275 -11.65 -14.90 -1.82
N ASP A 276 -12.38 -13.95 -1.26
CA ASP A 276 -13.06 -12.91 -2.04
C ASP A 276 -12.08 -11.90 -2.64
N VAL A 277 -11.08 -11.49 -1.84
CA VAL A 277 -10.08 -10.51 -2.27
C VAL A 277 -9.23 -11.08 -3.40
N PHE A 278 -8.78 -12.34 -3.28
CA PHE A 278 -7.96 -12.93 -4.34
C PHE A 278 -8.78 -13.30 -5.56
N ALA A 279 -10.04 -13.71 -5.43
CA ALA A 279 -10.93 -13.86 -6.59
C ALA A 279 -11.10 -12.55 -7.36
N PHE A 280 -11.22 -11.42 -6.64
CA PHE A 280 -11.29 -10.10 -7.24
C PHE A 280 -9.95 -9.68 -7.88
N LEU A 281 -8.84 -9.76 -7.16
CA LEU A 281 -7.51 -9.35 -7.64
C LEU A 281 -7.05 -10.17 -8.85
N ASP A 282 -7.19 -11.49 -8.80
CA ASP A 282 -6.78 -12.39 -9.89
C ASP A 282 -7.54 -12.10 -11.18
N LYS A 283 -8.82 -11.79 -11.10
CA LYS A 283 -9.62 -11.36 -12.25
C LYS A 283 -9.06 -10.11 -12.92
N GLN A 284 -8.45 -9.19 -12.17
CA GLN A 284 -7.96 -7.91 -12.68
C GLN A 284 -6.48 -7.93 -13.08
N THR A 285 -5.67 -8.76 -12.45
CA THR A 285 -4.20 -8.73 -12.61
C THR A 285 -3.65 -9.90 -13.41
N ARG A 286 -4.38 -11.01 -13.56
CA ARG A 286 -3.91 -12.21 -14.28
C ARG A 286 -4.44 -12.36 -15.70
N ARG A 287 -5.27 -11.42 -16.16
CA ARG A 287 -5.77 -11.35 -17.53
C ARG A 287 -4.88 -10.52 -18.45
#